data_071e5ba90ebf05713f90a0fd667728bf
#
_entry.id   071e5ba90ebf05713f90a0fd667728bf
#
_cell.length_a   1.000
_cell.length_b   1.000
_cell.length_c   1.000
_cell.angle_alpha   90.00
_cell.angle_beta   90.00
_cell.angle_gamma   90.00
#
_symmetry.space_group_name_H-M   'P 1'
#
loop_
_entity.id
_entity.type
_entity.pdbx_description
1 polymer ?
#
loop_
_entity_poly.entity_id
_entity_poly.type
_entity_poly.pdbx_seq_one_letter_code
_entity_poly.pdbx_strand_id
1 'polypeptide(L)' 'MQEFVIQSMSCGGCASRVAQAVKNLDATAKIEVDLPTKTLRVDSAEERESVTAALTEAGYPPK' A
#
# COMPACT_ATOMS: atom_id res chain seq x y z
N MET A 1 -1.83 13.01 0.05
CA MET A 1 -1.88 11.59 -0.29
C MET A 1 -0.48 11.07 -0.53
N GLN A 2 -0.12 9.98 0.11
CA GLN A 2 1.20 9.39 -0.03
C GLN A 2 1.23 8.41 -1.21
N GLU A 3 2.33 8.38 -1.92
CA GLU A 3 2.50 7.46 -3.05
C GLU A 3 3.67 6.52 -2.78
N PHE A 4 3.44 5.26 -3.11
CA PHE A 4 4.47 4.22 -2.96
C PHE A 4 4.55 3.43 -4.25
N VAL A 5 5.77 3.16 -4.71
CA VAL A 5 5.98 2.28 -5.86
C VAL A 5 6.30 0.89 -5.33
N ILE A 6 5.46 -0.08 -5.66
CA ILE A 6 5.60 -1.46 -5.18
C ILE A 6 5.79 -2.37 -6.40
N GLN A 7 7.04 -2.68 -6.70
CA GLN A 7 7.38 -3.44 -7.91
C GLN A 7 6.84 -4.86 -7.91
N SER A 8 6.64 -5.45 -6.75
CA SER A 8 6.09 -6.81 -6.64
C SER A 8 4.57 -6.84 -6.80
N MET A 9 3.92 -5.70 -6.86
CA MET A 9 2.47 -5.59 -7.03
C MET A 9 2.13 -5.70 -8.51
N SER A 10 1.91 -6.93 -8.98
CA SER A 10 1.75 -7.20 -10.40
C SER A 10 0.37 -7.73 -10.79
N CYS A 11 -0.53 -7.92 -9.83
CA CYS A 11 -1.86 -8.48 -10.12
C CYS A 11 -2.90 -7.96 -9.12
N GLY A 12 -4.19 -8.21 -9.44
CA GLY A 12 -5.29 -7.78 -8.59
C GLY A 12 -5.26 -8.39 -7.18
N GLY A 13 -4.78 -9.62 -7.06
CA GLY A 13 -4.64 -10.27 -5.76
C GLY A 13 -3.60 -9.56 -4.89
N CYS A 14 -2.52 -9.14 -5.49
CA CYS A 14 -1.48 -8.37 -4.80
C CYS A 14 -2.04 -7.03 -4.33
N ALA A 15 -2.80 -6.35 -5.19
CA ALA A 15 -3.42 -5.08 -4.83
C ALA A 15 -4.35 -5.24 -3.63
N SER A 16 -5.13 -6.31 -3.57
CA SER A 16 -6.02 -6.59 -2.45
C SER A 16 -5.25 -6.79 -1.15
N ARG A 17 -4.13 -7.50 -1.21
CA ARG A 17 -3.30 -7.75 -0.03
C ARG A 17 -2.66 -6.46 0.46
N VAL A 18 -2.17 -5.64 -0.44
CA VAL A 18 -1.58 -4.34 -0.11
C VAL A 18 -2.64 -3.45 0.54
N ALA A 19 -3.83 -3.37 -0.06
CA ALA A 19 -4.92 -2.59 0.50
C ALA A 19 -5.31 -3.09 1.90
N GLN A 20 -5.35 -4.39 2.09
CA GLN A 20 -5.68 -4.98 3.39
C GLN A 20 -4.63 -4.63 4.44
N ALA A 21 -3.36 -4.66 4.07
CA ALA A 21 -2.27 -4.31 4.99
C ALA A 21 -2.42 -2.88 5.49
N VAL A 22 -2.72 -1.95 4.59
CA VAL A 22 -2.92 -0.55 4.96
C VAL A 22 -4.18 -0.39 5.82
N LYS A 23 -5.25 -1.09 5.48
CA LYS A 23 -6.50 -1.03 6.26
C LYS A 23 -6.35 -1.63 7.65
N ASN A 24 -5.49 -2.61 7.81
CA ASN A 24 -5.19 -3.16 9.14
C ASN A 24 -4.47 -2.13 10.00
N LEU A 25 -3.68 -1.25 9.38
CA LEU A 25 -2.99 -0.18 10.09
C LEU A 25 -3.94 0.98 10.39
N ASP A 26 -4.77 1.36 9.42
CA ASP A 26 -5.72 2.46 9.54
C ASP A 26 -6.99 2.13 8.75
N ALA A 27 -8.03 1.74 9.46
CA ALA A 27 -9.28 1.32 8.83
C ALA A 27 -9.98 2.46 8.08
N THR A 28 -9.63 3.71 8.36
CA THR A 28 -10.23 4.86 7.70
C THR A 28 -9.41 5.34 6.50
N ALA A 29 -8.29 4.69 6.21
CA ALA A 29 -7.43 5.08 5.11
C ALA A 29 -8.13 4.91 3.76
N LYS A 30 -7.88 5.86 2.87
CA LYS A 30 -8.30 5.76 1.48
C LYS A 30 -7.14 5.23 0.66
N ILE A 31 -7.42 4.27 -0.19
CA ILE A 31 -6.38 3.58 -0.94
C ILE A 31 -6.73 3.57 -2.41
N GLU A 32 -5.79 3.95 -3.25
CA GLU A 32 -5.89 3.83 -4.70
C GLU A 32 -4.72 3.01 -5.21
N VAL A 33 -5.00 2.07 -6.08
CA VAL A 33 -3.97 1.20 -6.66
C VAL A 33 -3.94 1.41 -8.17
N ASP A 34 -2.76 1.67 -8.70
CA ASP A 34 -2.53 1.78 -10.13
C ASP A 34 -1.59 0.65 -10.54
N LEU A 35 -2.14 -0.43 -11.05
CA LEU A 35 -1.37 -1.61 -11.44
C LEU A 35 -0.41 -1.35 -12.61
N PRO A 36 -0.81 -0.62 -13.67
CA PRO A 36 0.11 -0.35 -14.77
C PRO A 36 1.40 0.33 -14.35
N THR A 37 1.33 1.24 -13.38
CA THR A 37 2.52 1.94 -12.86
C THR A 37 3.02 1.36 -11.56
N LYS A 38 2.33 0.35 -11.01
CA LYS A 38 2.65 -0.30 -9.74
C LYS A 38 2.73 0.71 -8.60
N THR A 39 1.85 1.70 -8.64
CA THR A 39 1.81 2.77 -7.64
C THR A 39 0.64 2.56 -6.70
N LEU A 40 0.92 2.70 -5.41
CA LEU A 40 -0.10 2.70 -4.37
C LEU A 40 -0.22 4.11 -3.82
N ARG A 41 -1.44 4.63 -3.77
CA ARG A 41 -1.72 5.93 -3.15
C ARG A 41 -2.52 5.70 -1.88
N VAL A 42 -2.03 6.27 -0.80
CA VAL A 42 -2.65 6.12 0.52
C VAL A 42 -2.94 7.48 1.10
N ASP A 43 -4.21 7.70 1.47
CA ASP A 43 -4.64 8.90 2.18
C ASP A 43 -4.98 8.49 3.61
N SER A 44 -4.04 8.69 4.51
CA SER A 44 -4.12 8.22 5.88
C SER A 44 -3.45 9.22 6.81
N ALA A 45 -3.89 9.24 8.07
CA ALA A 45 -3.26 10.02 9.12
C ALA A 45 -1.95 9.40 9.61
N GLU A 46 -1.68 8.15 9.23
CA GLU A 46 -0.47 7.45 9.65
C GLU A 46 0.76 7.99 8.92
N GLU A 47 1.91 7.90 9.59
CA GLU A 47 3.16 8.33 9.00
C GLU A 47 3.60 7.38 7.88
N ARG A 48 4.38 7.92 6.94
CA ARG A 48 4.89 7.14 5.83
C ARG A 48 5.68 5.91 6.31
N GLU A 49 6.45 6.05 7.37
CA GLU A 49 7.22 4.94 7.94
C GLU A 49 6.32 3.82 8.43
N SER A 50 5.21 4.16 9.06
CA SER A 50 4.25 3.16 9.56
C SER A 50 3.61 2.41 8.40
N VAL A 51 3.23 3.11 7.35
CA VAL A 51 2.66 2.49 6.16
C VAL A 51 3.70 1.60 5.47
N THR A 52 4.93 2.08 5.35
CA THR A 52 6.02 1.31 4.77
C THR A 52 6.27 0.02 5.54
N ALA A 53 6.26 0.08 6.86
CA ALA A 53 6.44 -1.10 7.70
C ALA A 53 5.31 -2.11 7.49
N ALA A 54 4.08 -1.64 7.41
CA ALA A 54 2.92 -2.52 7.17
C ALA A 54 3.02 -3.21 5.81
N LEU A 55 3.40 -2.48 4.78
CA LEU A 55 3.58 -3.04 3.45
C LEU A 55 4.71 -4.07 3.42
N THR A 56 5.80 -3.78 4.08
CA THR A 56 6.94 -4.69 4.16
C THR A 56 6.56 -5.99 4.86
N GLU A 57 5.82 -5.92 5.94
CA GLU A 57 5.34 -7.10 6.66
C GLU A 57 4.39 -7.93 5.80
N ALA A 58 3.61 -7.30 4.95
CA ALA A 58 2.71 -8.01 4.05
C ALA A 58 3.45 -8.68 2.89
N GLY A 59 4.74 -8.43 2.73
CA GLY A 59 5.54 -9.00 1.65
C GLY A 59 5.63 -8.10 0.42
N TYR A 60 5.24 -6.83 0.55
CA TYR A 60 5.23 -5.87 -0.55
C TYR A 60 6.00 -4.60 -0.16
N PRO A 61 7.31 -4.70 0.07
CA PRO A 61 8.09 -3.52 0.45
C PRO A 61 8.06 -2.48 -0.67
N PRO A 62 7.74 -1.22 -0.37
CA PRO A 62 7.78 -0.17 -1.39
C PRO A 62 9.22 0.15 -1.75
N LYS A 63 9.36 0.61 -2.96
CA LYS A 63 10.67 1.01 -3.47
C LYS A 63 11.11 2.36 -2.88
#